data_7a8725351b3bc2648885b8233947e9b9
#
_entry.id   7a8725351b3bc2648885b8233947e9b9
#
_cell.length_a   1.000
_cell.length_b   1.000
_cell.length_c   1.000
_cell.angle_alpha   90.00
_cell.angle_beta   90.00
_cell.angle_gamma   90.00
#
_symmetry.space_group_name_H-M   'P 1'
#
loop_
_entity.id
_entity.type
_entity.pdbx_description
1 polymer ?
#
loop_
_entity_poly.entity_id
_entity_poly.type
_entity_poly.pdbx_seq_one_letter_code
_entity_poly.pdbx_strand_id
1 'polypeptide(L)'
;MPDTIEVTTLDNGLTIITERMERVETISFGAYVSIGTRDETAENNGVSHFLEHMAFKGTERRSASRIAEEIENVGGYINAYTARETTAYYVKLLKEDLALGVDIIGDILTHSTFLDAEIERERGVILQEIGQANDTPDDIIFDQFQERAFPEQPMGRPTLGTEQLVSGMTRETLMGYMREHYTTHNITIAAAGNLHHQQVVDLVKEHFRDLPTHQTPRPRGAAYAGGDLRTTRELDQAHLVMGFPSVSYHHPDHYAVMILSTLLGGGMSSRLFQEIRERRGLVYSVYSFASPFSDSGLFGLYAGTGEAETAELVPVMIDELKRLQDGLTVEELSRARAQLKSSLLMSLESTGSRCEQLARQIQIHGRPVPVTETVGKIDAVTEEDILRVAREIFAGTPTFTAIGPVKNMPTMDDITARLAA
;
A
#
# COMPACT_ATOMS: atom_id res chain seq x y z
N MET A 1 -4.77 -5.37 -29.74
CA MET A 1 -4.53 -6.81 -29.54
C MET A 1 -5.79 -7.36 -28.95
N PRO A 2 -6.22 -8.59 -29.23
CA PRO A 2 -7.37 -9.16 -28.51
C PRO A 2 -7.08 -9.14 -27.02
N ASP A 3 -8.10 -8.92 -26.22
CA ASP A 3 -7.99 -8.89 -24.76
C ASP A 3 -7.40 -10.22 -24.28
N THR A 4 -6.17 -10.13 -23.79
CA THR A 4 -5.44 -11.27 -23.22
C THR A 4 -5.84 -11.51 -21.74
N ILE A 5 -6.78 -10.71 -21.23
CA ILE A 5 -7.29 -10.78 -19.86
C ILE A 5 -8.54 -11.62 -19.84
N GLU A 6 -8.53 -12.65 -19.00
CA GLU A 6 -9.66 -13.54 -18.76
C GLU A 6 -10.02 -13.58 -17.27
N VAL A 7 -11.32 -13.67 -16.97
CA VAL A 7 -11.83 -13.71 -15.59
C VAL A 7 -12.79 -14.89 -15.46
N THR A 8 -12.59 -15.70 -14.42
CA THR A 8 -13.52 -16.78 -14.03
C THR A 8 -13.83 -16.63 -12.54
N THR A 9 -15.13 -16.64 -12.20
CA THR A 9 -15.58 -16.80 -10.81
C THR A 9 -16.10 -18.21 -10.64
N LEU A 10 -15.53 -18.95 -9.69
CA LEU A 10 -15.94 -20.32 -9.38
C LEU A 10 -17.27 -20.33 -8.61
N ASP A 11 -17.95 -21.49 -8.57
CA ASP A 11 -19.23 -21.65 -7.86
C ASP A 11 -19.14 -21.33 -6.36
N ASN A 12 -17.96 -21.46 -5.75
CA ASN A 12 -17.70 -21.10 -4.36
C ASN A 12 -17.38 -19.60 -4.13
N GLY A 13 -17.44 -18.79 -5.20
CA GLY A 13 -17.20 -17.35 -5.14
C GLY A 13 -15.75 -16.90 -5.37
N LEU A 14 -14.78 -17.83 -5.46
CA LEU A 14 -13.37 -17.48 -5.71
C LEU A 14 -13.21 -16.91 -7.12
N THR A 15 -12.64 -15.71 -7.22
CA THR A 15 -12.40 -15.04 -8.50
C THR A 15 -10.95 -15.21 -8.95
N ILE A 16 -10.78 -15.62 -10.20
CA ILE A 16 -9.49 -15.87 -10.87
C ILE A 16 -9.39 -14.90 -12.06
N ILE A 17 -8.34 -14.10 -12.11
CA ILE A 17 -8.04 -13.21 -13.22
C ILE A 17 -6.66 -13.51 -13.77
N THR A 18 -6.53 -13.60 -15.08
CA THR A 18 -5.24 -13.84 -15.73
C THR A 18 -5.01 -12.88 -16.87
N GLU A 19 -3.73 -12.62 -17.18
CA GLU A 19 -3.34 -11.99 -18.43
C GLU A 19 -2.21 -12.78 -19.08
N ARG A 20 -2.43 -13.18 -20.33
CA ARG A 20 -1.43 -13.88 -21.14
C ARG A 20 -0.46 -12.89 -21.77
N MET A 21 0.84 -13.04 -21.42
CA MET A 21 1.96 -12.26 -21.94
C MET A 21 2.91 -13.20 -22.71
N GLU A 22 2.65 -13.44 -23.99
CA GLU A 22 3.34 -14.48 -24.79
C GLU A 22 4.84 -14.24 -24.99
N ARG A 23 5.31 -13.00 -24.81
CA ARG A 23 6.70 -12.61 -25.14
C ARG A 23 7.67 -12.74 -23.97
N VAL A 24 7.19 -13.16 -22.81
CA VAL A 24 8.03 -13.37 -21.62
C VAL A 24 8.18 -14.86 -21.31
N GLU A 25 9.27 -15.23 -20.66
CA GLU A 25 9.50 -16.61 -20.22
C GLU A 25 9.01 -16.85 -18.78
N THR A 26 8.57 -15.79 -18.10
CA THR A 26 8.18 -15.84 -16.70
C THR A 26 6.68 -15.77 -16.52
N ILE A 27 6.23 -16.25 -15.35
CA ILE A 27 4.88 -16.00 -14.81
C ILE A 27 5.01 -15.38 -13.41
N SER A 28 4.01 -14.60 -13.04
CA SER A 28 3.72 -14.25 -11.66
C SER A 28 2.33 -14.76 -11.33
N PHE A 29 2.19 -15.38 -10.17
CA PHE A 29 0.94 -15.92 -9.64
C PHE A 29 0.81 -15.48 -8.20
N GLY A 30 -0.38 -15.09 -7.75
CA GLY A 30 -0.60 -14.70 -6.35
C GLY A 30 -2.05 -14.84 -5.92
N ALA A 31 -2.19 -14.99 -4.60
CA ALA A 31 -3.46 -14.88 -3.88
C ALA A 31 -3.47 -13.55 -3.11
N TYR A 32 -4.41 -12.69 -3.46
CA TYR A 32 -4.57 -11.35 -2.90
C TYR A 32 -5.84 -11.33 -2.04
N VAL A 33 -5.64 -11.20 -0.75
CA VAL A 33 -6.72 -11.18 0.25
C VAL A 33 -7.15 -9.74 0.46
N SER A 34 -8.43 -9.42 0.27
CA SER A 34 -9.02 -8.08 0.53
C SER A 34 -9.20 -7.83 2.04
N ILE A 35 -8.24 -8.26 2.83
CA ILE A 35 -8.16 -8.14 4.28
C ILE A 35 -6.74 -7.67 4.62
N GLY A 36 -6.65 -6.70 5.51
CA GLY A 36 -5.38 -6.17 5.98
C GLY A 36 -5.51 -5.65 7.41
N THR A 37 -4.60 -4.79 7.83
CA THR A 37 -4.58 -4.30 9.21
C THR A 37 -5.81 -3.47 9.58
N ARG A 38 -6.53 -2.95 8.60
CA ARG A 38 -7.81 -2.26 8.80
C ARG A 38 -8.93 -3.17 9.29
N ASP A 39 -8.84 -4.47 9.01
CA ASP A 39 -9.86 -5.46 9.41
C ASP A 39 -9.61 -6.02 10.81
N GLU A 40 -8.51 -5.64 11.44
CA GLU A 40 -8.13 -6.05 12.79
C GLU A 40 -8.90 -5.27 13.87
N THR A 41 -9.10 -5.91 15.01
CA THR A 41 -9.62 -5.27 16.22
C THR A 41 -8.49 -4.62 17.03
N ALA A 42 -8.84 -3.87 18.09
CA ALA A 42 -7.83 -3.31 18.99
C ALA A 42 -7.06 -4.41 19.75
N GLU A 43 -7.69 -5.57 19.95
CA GLU A 43 -7.15 -6.68 20.73
C GLU A 43 -6.24 -7.60 19.94
N ASN A 44 -6.33 -7.59 18.59
CA ASN A 44 -5.55 -8.48 17.72
C ASN A 44 -4.71 -7.73 16.68
N ASN A 45 -4.49 -6.42 16.83
CA ASN A 45 -3.69 -5.64 15.90
C ASN A 45 -2.27 -6.24 15.74
N GLY A 46 -1.85 -6.39 14.50
CA GLY A 46 -0.63 -7.07 14.09
C GLY A 46 -0.83 -8.53 13.66
N VAL A 47 -2.07 -9.06 13.76
CA VAL A 47 -2.36 -10.45 13.40
C VAL A 47 -2.15 -10.72 11.91
N SER A 48 -2.49 -9.78 11.03
CA SER A 48 -2.31 -9.93 9.58
C SER A 48 -0.83 -10.03 9.21
N HIS A 49 0.01 -9.21 9.81
CA HIS A 49 1.46 -9.26 9.62
C HIS A 49 2.07 -10.54 10.21
N PHE A 50 1.62 -10.95 11.38
CA PHE A 50 2.06 -12.22 11.97
C PHE A 50 1.68 -13.42 11.09
N LEU A 51 0.47 -13.43 10.49
CA LEU A 51 0.05 -14.46 9.54
C LEU A 51 0.90 -14.48 8.27
N GLU A 52 1.33 -13.31 7.79
CA GLU A 52 2.26 -13.20 6.67
C GLU A 52 3.53 -13.98 6.96
N HIS A 53 4.18 -13.76 8.13
CA HIS A 53 5.36 -14.52 8.56
C HIS A 53 5.09 -16.00 8.68
N MET A 54 3.97 -16.35 9.31
CA MET A 54 3.63 -17.75 9.59
C MET A 54 3.30 -18.56 8.34
N ALA A 55 2.88 -17.94 7.25
CA ALA A 55 2.57 -18.63 6.00
C ALA A 55 3.74 -19.46 5.46
N PHE A 56 4.98 -19.03 5.71
CA PHE A 56 6.19 -19.69 5.24
C PHE A 56 6.84 -20.65 6.27
N LYS A 57 6.18 -20.87 7.43
CA LYS A 57 6.76 -21.63 8.54
C LYS A 57 6.34 -23.10 8.62
N GLY A 58 5.70 -23.55 7.57
CA GLY A 58 5.41 -24.95 7.33
C GLY A 58 3.94 -25.28 7.21
N THR A 59 3.69 -26.29 6.41
CA THR A 59 2.38 -26.87 6.15
C THR A 59 2.36 -28.33 6.60
N GLU A 60 1.22 -29.02 6.44
CA GLU A 60 1.14 -30.46 6.68
C GLU A 60 2.07 -31.27 5.74
N ARG A 61 2.39 -30.73 4.56
CA ARG A 61 3.21 -31.42 3.53
C ARG A 61 4.65 -30.94 3.46
N ARG A 62 4.92 -29.70 3.90
CA ARG A 62 6.22 -29.05 3.71
C ARG A 62 6.71 -28.39 4.99
N SER A 63 7.98 -28.60 5.34
CA SER A 63 8.65 -27.76 6.33
C SER A 63 8.95 -26.38 5.75
N ALA A 64 9.32 -25.40 6.60
CA ALA A 64 9.73 -24.06 6.16
C ALA A 64 10.91 -24.13 5.17
N SER A 65 11.94 -24.94 5.45
CA SER A 65 13.07 -25.13 4.53
C SER A 65 12.62 -25.74 3.19
N ARG A 66 11.67 -26.68 3.24
CA ARG A 66 11.19 -27.33 2.02
C ARG A 66 10.41 -26.36 1.11
N ILE A 67 9.63 -25.43 1.67
CA ILE A 67 8.96 -24.36 0.91
C ILE A 67 9.99 -23.51 0.16
N ALA A 68 11.04 -23.08 0.85
CA ALA A 68 12.11 -22.28 0.24
C ALA A 68 12.88 -23.09 -0.83
N GLU A 69 13.32 -24.30 -0.50
CA GLU A 69 14.08 -25.17 -1.42
C GLU A 69 13.32 -25.49 -2.72
N GLU A 70 12.01 -25.77 -2.65
CA GLU A 70 11.23 -26.09 -3.84
C GLU A 70 11.14 -24.91 -4.80
N ILE A 71 11.00 -23.69 -4.31
CA ILE A 71 10.99 -22.47 -5.11
C ILE A 71 12.39 -22.13 -5.64
N GLU A 72 13.41 -22.19 -4.80
CA GLU A 72 14.79 -21.86 -5.17
C GLU A 72 15.39 -22.85 -6.17
N ASN A 73 15.03 -24.16 -6.08
CA ASN A 73 15.48 -25.20 -6.99
C ASN A 73 15.07 -24.94 -8.46
N VAL A 74 13.98 -24.20 -8.68
CA VAL A 74 13.55 -23.78 -10.03
C VAL A 74 13.93 -22.32 -10.34
N GLY A 75 14.76 -21.69 -9.49
CA GLY A 75 15.17 -20.29 -9.66
C GLY A 75 14.04 -19.29 -9.45
N GLY A 76 13.01 -19.69 -8.73
CA GLY A 76 11.83 -18.89 -8.43
C GLY A 76 12.03 -17.95 -7.25
N TYR A 77 11.02 -17.11 -7.06
CA TYR A 77 10.91 -16.17 -5.94
C TYR A 77 9.51 -16.26 -5.34
N ILE A 78 9.44 -16.35 -4.01
CA ILE A 78 8.19 -16.32 -3.24
C ILE A 78 8.28 -15.20 -2.21
N ASN A 79 7.20 -14.46 -2.03
CA ASN A 79 7.10 -13.41 -1.01
C ASN A 79 5.65 -13.13 -0.63
N ALA A 80 5.47 -12.31 0.40
CA ALA A 80 4.19 -11.77 0.81
C ALA A 80 4.35 -10.32 1.26
N TYR A 81 3.24 -9.62 1.43
CA TYR A 81 3.19 -8.34 2.13
C TYR A 81 1.82 -8.12 2.76
N THR A 82 1.82 -7.35 3.84
CA THR A 82 0.61 -6.88 4.53
C THR A 82 0.50 -5.37 4.39
N ALA A 83 -0.66 -4.93 3.91
CA ALA A 83 -1.04 -3.53 3.83
C ALA A 83 -2.33 -3.28 4.65
N ARG A 84 -2.84 -2.07 4.61
CA ARG A 84 -4.04 -1.72 5.40
C ARG A 84 -5.32 -2.41 4.93
N GLU A 85 -5.49 -2.61 3.63
CA GLU A 85 -6.70 -3.20 3.03
C GLU A 85 -6.41 -4.48 2.23
N THR A 86 -5.18 -4.96 2.22
CA THR A 86 -4.80 -6.14 1.43
C THR A 86 -3.62 -6.86 2.07
N THR A 87 -3.68 -8.19 2.07
CA THR A 87 -2.54 -9.08 2.31
C THR A 87 -2.33 -9.91 1.05
N ALA A 88 -1.09 -10.03 0.58
CA ALA A 88 -0.78 -10.75 -0.67
C ALA A 88 0.30 -11.80 -0.45
N TYR A 89 0.11 -12.95 -1.12
CA TYR A 89 1.07 -14.05 -1.19
C TYR A 89 1.32 -14.37 -2.65
N TYR A 90 2.55 -14.31 -3.10
CA TYR A 90 2.83 -14.41 -4.53
C TYR A 90 4.16 -15.07 -4.84
N VAL A 91 4.24 -15.63 -6.05
CA VAL A 91 5.45 -16.24 -6.62
C VAL A 91 5.75 -15.62 -7.98
N LYS A 92 7.03 -15.64 -8.35
CA LYS A 92 7.51 -15.37 -9.69
C LYS A 92 8.41 -16.51 -10.12
N LEU A 93 8.07 -17.16 -11.24
CA LEU A 93 8.69 -18.40 -11.72
C LEU A 93 8.88 -18.36 -13.23
N LEU A 94 9.57 -19.36 -13.77
CA LEU A 94 9.49 -19.67 -15.19
C LEU A 94 8.12 -20.30 -15.52
N LYS A 95 7.68 -20.19 -16.76
CA LYS A 95 6.34 -20.61 -17.21
C LYS A 95 6.07 -22.11 -17.00
N GLU A 96 7.10 -22.96 -17.10
CA GLU A 96 7.02 -24.40 -16.87
C GLU A 96 6.71 -24.77 -15.42
N ASP A 97 7.01 -23.89 -14.46
CA ASP A 97 6.89 -24.14 -13.01
C ASP A 97 5.60 -23.57 -12.42
N LEU A 98 4.64 -23.12 -13.25
CA LEU A 98 3.35 -22.57 -12.80
C LEU A 98 2.64 -23.49 -11.80
N ALA A 99 2.60 -24.82 -12.07
CA ALA A 99 1.92 -25.77 -11.22
C ALA A 99 2.53 -25.81 -9.79
N LEU A 100 3.86 -25.74 -9.69
CA LEU A 100 4.57 -25.66 -8.40
C LEU A 100 4.18 -24.41 -7.63
N GLY A 101 4.15 -23.25 -8.30
CA GLY A 101 3.78 -21.99 -7.66
C GLY A 101 2.34 -22.00 -7.14
N VAL A 102 1.39 -22.52 -7.91
CA VAL A 102 -0.01 -22.63 -7.51
C VAL A 102 -0.17 -23.60 -6.32
N ASP A 103 0.52 -24.75 -6.37
CA ASP A 103 0.50 -25.74 -5.28
C ASP A 103 1.06 -25.17 -3.97
N ILE A 104 2.19 -24.45 -4.02
CA ILE A 104 2.80 -23.88 -2.79
C ILE A 104 1.92 -22.78 -2.21
N ILE A 105 1.41 -21.83 -3.01
CA ILE A 105 0.53 -20.77 -2.51
C ILE A 105 -0.78 -21.37 -1.96
N GLY A 106 -1.36 -22.35 -2.64
CA GLY A 106 -2.53 -23.07 -2.12
C GLY A 106 -2.25 -23.77 -0.79
N ASP A 107 -1.12 -24.46 -0.68
CA ASP A 107 -0.71 -25.21 0.52
C ASP A 107 -0.50 -24.28 1.73
N ILE A 108 0.22 -23.17 1.58
CA ILE A 108 0.43 -22.22 2.68
C ILE A 108 -0.85 -21.50 3.14
N LEU A 109 -1.84 -21.35 2.27
CA LEU A 109 -3.10 -20.71 2.63
C LEU A 109 -4.16 -21.66 3.18
N THR A 110 -4.04 -22.95 2.93
CA THR A 110 -5.07 -23.93 3.31
C THR A 110 -4.58 -24.96 4.36
N HIS A 111 -3.28 -25.22 4.44
CA HIS A 111 -2.73 -26.32 5.25
C HIS A 111 -1.57 -25.88 6.17
N SER A 112 -1.42 -24.59 6.46
CA SER A 112 -0.42 -24.11 7.43
C SER A 112 -0.63 -24.71 8.81
N THR A 113 0.45 -25.17 9.45
CA THR A 113 0.38 -25.91 10.73
C THR A 113 0.43 -25.03 11.97
N PHE A 114 0.98 -23.82 11.87
CA PHE A 114 1.13 -22.89 12.99
C PHE A 114 1.72 -23.56 14.24
N LEU A 115 2.87 -24.26 14.09
CA LEU A 115 3.55 -24.91 15.19
C LEU A 115 3.99 -23.88 16.24
N ASP A 116 3.75 -24.17 17.53
CA ASP A 116 4.09 -23.27 18.63
C ASP A 116 5.56 -22.82 18.61
N ALA A 117 6.48 -23.74 18.28
CA ALA A 117 7.90 -23.42 18.17
C ALA A 117 8.22 -22.41 17.05
N GLU A 118 7.47 -22.43 15.93
CA GLU A 118 7.61 -21.47 14.85
C GLU A 118 6.96 -20.12 15.21
N ILE A 119 5.81 -20.15 15.89
CA ILE A 119 5.16 -18.94 16.40
C ILE A 119 6.10 -18.19 17.35
N GLU A 120 6.75 -18.89 18.29
CA GLU A 120 7.70 -18.25 19.23
C GLU A 120 8.95 -17.71 18.52
N ARG A 121 9.42 -18.38 17.48
CA ARG A 121 10.54 -17.90 16.67
C ARG A 121 10.19 -16.64 15.92
N GLU A 122 9.04 -16.63 15.21
CA GLU A 122 8.60 -15.49 14.43
C GLU A 122 8.15 -14.31 15.31
N ARG A 123 7.57 -14.58 16.47
CA ARG A 123 7.34 -13.55 17.49
C ARG A 123 8.61 -12.76 17.79
N GLY A 124 9.73 -13.47 18.01
CA GLY A 124 11.04 -12.83 18.24
C GLY A 124 11.49 -11.98 17.07
N VAL A 125 11.26 -12.43 15.83
CA VAL A 125 11.59 -11.67 14.61
C VAL A 125 10.71 -10.41 14.51
N ILE A 126 9.40 -10.53 14.66
CA ILE A 126 8.46 -9.39 14.55
C ILE A 126 8.74 -8.34 15.65
N LEU A 127 9.07 -8.76 16.87
CA LEU A 127 9.46 -7.83 17.93
C LEU A 127 10.76 -7.07 17.59
N GLN A 128 11.71 -7.71 16.89
CA GLN A 128 12.90 -7.02 16.38
C GLN A 128 12.52 -6.04 15.25
N GLU A 129 11.61 -6.37 14.36
CA GLU A 129 11.13 -5.46 13.31
C GLU A 129 10.41 -4.24 13.89
N ILE A 130 9.57 -4.42 14.92
CA ILE A 130 8.95 -3.30 15.65
C ILE A 130 10.05 -2.40 16.26
N GLY A 131 11.08 -2.99 16.87
CA GLY A 131 12.23 -2.24 17.38
C GLY A 131 12.95 -1.46 16.29
N GLN A 132 13.23 -2.11 15.16
CA GLN A 132 13.87 -1.48 14.00
C GLN A 132 13.02 -0.33 13.42
N ALA A 133 11.71 -0.53 13.26
CA ALA A 133 10.81 0.53 12.78
C ALA A 133 10.83 1.74 13.74
N ASN A 134 10.79 1.50 15.05
CA ASN A 134 10.91 2.55 16.06
C ASN A 134 12.25 3.29 16.01
N ASP A 135 13.32 2.63 15.62
CA ASP A 135 14.67 3.21 15.50
C ASP A 135 14.93 3.86 14.13
N THR A 136 13.96 3.78 13.20
CA THR A 136 14.03 4.34 11.84
C THR A 136 13.08 5.54 11.72
N PRO A 137 13.55 6.79 11.93
CA PRO A 137 12.67 7.97 12.02
C PRO A 137 11.87 8.26 10.75
N ASP A 138 12.45 8.01 9.58
CA ASP A 138 11.83 8.21 8.27
C ASP A 138 10.83 7.12 7.89
N ASP A 139 10.74 6.04 8.69
CA ASP A 139 9.72 4.98 8.59
C ASP A 139 8.60 5.20 9.61
N ILE A 140 8.94 5.25 10.91
CA ILE A 140 7.96 5.38 11.98
C ILE A 140 7.11 6.65 11.89
N ILE A 141 7.60 7.70 11.23
CA ILE A 141 6.86 8.96 11.04
C ILE A 141 5.56 8.73 10.26
N PHE A 142 5.51 7.76 9.34
CA PHE A 142 4.31 7.44 8.57
C PHE A 142 3.27 6.70 9.40
N ASP A 143 3.69 5.83 10.31
CA ASP A 143 2.76 5.20 11.26
C ASP A 143 2.19 6.24 12.23
N GLN A 144 3.03 7.14 12.76
CA GLN A 144 2.57 8.26 13.59
C GLN A 144 1.61 9.19 12.84
N PHE A 145 1.89 9.47 11.56
CA PHE A 145 1.01 10.26 10.72
C PHE A 145 -0.35 9.58 10.50
N GLN A 146 -0.34 8.30 10.22
CA GLN A 146 -1.54 7.51 10.00
C GLN A 146 -2.39 7.41 11.29
N GLU A 147 -1.76 7.14 12.42
CA GLU A 147 -2.41 7.10 13.73
C GLU A 147 -3.05 8.44 14.08
N ARG A 148 -2.35 9.55 13.80
CA ARG A 148 -2.87 10.89 14.07
C ARG A 148 -3.99 11.30 13.12
N ALA A 149 -3.93 10.87 11.85
CA ALA A 149 -4.99 11.09 10.87
C ALA A 149 -6.27 10.32 11.22
N PHE A 150 -6.15 9.11 11.79
CA PHE A 150 -7.27 8.20 12.12
C PHE A 150 -7.16 7.67 13.56
N PRO A 151 -7.26 8.53 14.59
CA PRO A 151 -7.05 8.13 15.96
C PRO A 151 -8.10 7.12 16.44
N GLU A 152 -7.68 6.15 17.25
CA GLU A 152 -8.53 5.12 17.86
C GLU A 152 -9.34 4.27 16.87
N GLN A 153 -8.88 4.19 15.62
CA GLN A 153 -9.54 3.46 14.54
C GLN A 153 -8.61 2.39 13.95
N PRO A 154 -9.16 1.32 13.34
CA PRO A 154 -8.35 0.33 12.66
C PRO A 154 -7.43 0.92 11.59
N MET A 155 -7.90 1.92 10.84
CA MET A 155 -7.13 2.60 9.80
C MET A 155 -5.88 3.31 10.34
N GLY A 156 -5.86 3.73 11.60
CA GLY A 156 -4.74 4.44 12.23
C GLY A 156 -3.72 3.52 12.92
N ARG A 157 -4.02 2.24 13.14
CA ARG A 157 -3.13 1.33 13.87
C ARG A 157 -1.88 0.97 13.04
N PRO A 158 -0.73 0.71 13.72
CA PRO A 158 0.49 0.28 13.03
C PRO A 158 0.31 -1.09 12.38
N THR A 159 0.95 -1.28 11.23
CA THR A 159 0.88 -2.56 10.49
C THR A 159 1.52 -3.71 11.24
N LEU A 160 2.64 -3.46 11.92
CA LEU A 160 3.36 -4.47 12.70
C LEU A 160 2.63 -4.86 14.00
N GLY A 161 1.61 -4.11 14.41
CA GLY A 161 1.02 -4.21 15.74
C GLY A 161 1.87 -3.54 16.82
N THR A 162 1.55 -3.81 18.08
CA THR A 162 2.33 -3.34 19.23
C THR A 162 3.10 -4.48 19.88
N GLU A 163 4.23 -4.16 20.54
CA GLU A 163 5.03 -5.16 21.28
C GLU A 163 4.16 -5.98 22.26
N GLN A 164 3.23 -5.32 22.95
CA GLN A 164 2.34 -5.97 23.91
C GLN A 164 1.42 -6.99 23.24
N LEU A 165 0.78 -6.64 22.13
CA LEU A 165 -0.17 -7.50 21.42
C LEU A 165 0.56 -8.67 20.75
N VAL A 166 1.66 -8.38 20.04
CA VAL A 166 2.47 -9.41 19.40
C VAL A 166 3.04 -10.40 20.41
N SER A 167 3.50 -9.93 21.58
CA SER A 167 3.99 -10.80 22.67
C SER A 167 2.92 -11.74 23.23
N GLY A 168 1.66 -11.30 23.23
CA GLY A 168 0.52 -12.07 23.73
C GLY A 168 -0.25 -12.89 22.69
N MET A 169 0.11 -12.78 21.41
CA MET A 169 -0.66 -13.41 20.32
C MET A 169 -0.54 -14.92 20.35
N THR A 170 -1.65 -15.63 20.35
CA THR A 170 -1.70 -17.09 20.47
C THR A 170 -1.95 -17.78 19.13
N ARG A 171 -1.68 -19.07 19.05
CA ARG A 171 -2.01 -19.92 17.91
C ARG A 171 -3.51 -19.84 17.55
N GLU A 172 -4.37 -19.86 18.58
CA GLU A 172 -5.82 -19.77 18.43
C GLU A 172 -6.23 -18.46 17.79
N THR A 173 -5.59 -17.34 18.15
CA THR A 173 -5.83 -16.01 17.55
C THR A 173 -5.47 -16.03 16.07
N LEU A 174 -4.28 -16.52 15.71
CA LEU A 174 -3.80 -16.60 14.32
C LEU A 174 -4.72 -17.48 13.46
N MET A 175 -4.98 -18.71 13.91
CA MET A 175 -5.85 -19.64 13.19
C MET A 175 -7.30 -19.17 13.13
N GLY A 176 -7.80 -18.54 14.19
CA GLY A 176 -9.14 -17.97 14.25
C GLY A 176 -9.32 -16.88 13.21
N TYR A 177 -8.39 -15.93 13.19
CA TYR A 177 -8.39 -14.82 12.22
C TYR A 177 -8.27 -15.33 10.77
N MET A 178 -7.36 -16.26 10.50
CA MET A 178 -7.21 -16.83 9.17
C MET A 178 -8.50 -17.52 8.71
N ARG A 179 -9.13 -18.36 9.55
CA ARG A 179 -10.40 -19.04 9.21
C ARG A 179 -11.54 -18.07 8.98
N GLU A 180 -11.60 -16.98 9.73
CA GLU A 180 -12.65 -15.97 9.60
C GLU A 180 -12.48 -15.12 8.34
N HIS A 181 -11.26 -14.74 7.98
CA HIS A 181 -11.00 -13.72 6.98
C HIS A 181 -10.49 -14.24 5.64
N TYR A 182 -9.77 -15.37 5.60
CA TYR A 182 -9.19 -15.95 4.37
C TYR A 182 -10.20 -16.87 3.68
N THR A 183 -11.19 -16.25 3.09
CA THR A 183 -12.31 -16.95 2.46
C THR A 183 -12.29 -16.76 0.94
N THR A 184 -13.01 -17.60 0.20
CA THR A 184 -13.11 -17.49 -1.25
C THR A 184 -13.69 -16.15 -1.72
N HIS A 185 -14.47 -15.47 -0.88
CA HIS A 185 -15.05 -14.16 -1.19
C HIS A 185 -14.06 -12.99 -0.95
N ASN A 186 -13.07 -13.19 -0.11
CA ASN A 186 -12.05 -12.18 0.18
C ASN A 186 -10.76 -12.36 -0.64
N ILE A 187 -10.58 -13.53 -1.27
CA ILE A 187 -9.39 -13.84 -2.05
C ILE A 187 -9.66 -13.64 -3.54
N THR A 188 -8.76 -12.92 -4.18
CA THR A 188 -8.65 -12.85 -5.64
C THR A 188 -7.37 -13.55 -6.05
N ILE A 189 -7.47 -14.54 -6.90
CA ILE A 189 -6.33 -15.18 -7.55
C ILE A 189 -6.01 -14.39 -8.80
N ALA A 190 -4.76 -13.96 -8.94
CA ALA A 190 -4.28 -13.29 -10.14
C ALA A 190 -3.04 -13.99 -10.70
N ALA A 191 -2.92 -13.98 -12.02
CA ALA A 191 -1.70 -14.45 -12.68
C ALA A 191 -1.45 -13.66 -13.97
N ALA A 192 -0.17 -13.37 -14.24
CA ALA A 192 0.24 -12.71 -15.45
C ALA A 192 1.55 -13.31 -15.97
N GLY A 193 1.69 -13.42 -17.28
CA GLY A 193 2.88 -14.00 -17.91
C GLY A 193 2.56 -14.97 -19.03
N ASN A 194 3.50 -15.82 -19.38
CA ASN A 194 3.31 -16.82 -20.44
C ASN A 194 2.56 -18.04 -19.91
N LEU A 195 1.26 -17.92 -19.82
CA LEU A 195 0.34 -18.90 -19.23
C LEU A 195 -0.95 -19.03 -20.06
N HIS A 196 -1.75 -20.06 -19.73
CA HIS A 196 -3.08 -20.26 -20.25
C HIS A 196 -4.10 -20.17 -19.10
N HIS A 197 -5.17 -19.38 -19.28
CA HIS A 197 -6.20 -19.16 -18.26
C HIS A 197 -6.79 -20.46 -17.72
N GLN A 198 -7.21 -21.37 -18.61
CA GLN A 198 -7.83 -22.63 -18.20
C GLN A 198 -6.89 -23.50 -17.35
N GLN A 199 -5.59 -23.50 -17.64
CA GLN A 199 -4.60 -24.21 -16.81
C GLN A 199 -4.54 -23.63 -15.40
N VAL A 200 -4.56 -22.30 -15.26
CA VAL A 200 -4.61 -21.64 -13.94
C VAL A 200 -5.90 -21.99 -13.20
N VAL A 201 -7.05 -21.94 -13.88
CA VAL A 201 -8.36 -22.29 -13.30
C VAL A 201 -8.36 -23.73 -12.77
N ASP A 202 -7.84 -24.68 -13.54
CA ASP A 202 -7.83 -26.10 -13.15
C ASP A 202 -6.91 -26.34 -11.94
N LEU A 203 -5.73 -25.75 -11.91
CA LEU A 203 -4.81 -25.80 -10.77
C LEU A 203 -5.41 -25.14 -9.53
N VAL A 204 -6.04 -23.99 -9.66
CA VAL A 204 -6.71 -23.31 -8.55
C VAL A 204 -7.85 -24.14 -7.97
N LYS A 205 -8.68 -24.77 -8.80
CA LYS A 205 -9.72 -25.70 -8.34
C LYS A 205 -9.16 -26.88 -7.54
N GLU A 206 -7.98 -27.35 -7.88
CA GLU A 206 -7.33 -28.45 -7.18
C GLU A 206 -6.75 -28.00 -5.84
N HIS A 207 -5.99 -26.90 -5.81
CA HIS A 207 -5.18 -26.51 -4.67
C HIS A 207 -5.85 -25.54 -3.68
N PHE A 208 -6.98 -24.89 -4.05
CA PHE A 208 -7.70 -23.93 -3.19
C PHE A 208 -9.11 -24.41 -2.78
N ARG A 209 -9.42 -25.68 -2.97
CA ARG A 209 -10.74 -26.24 -2.68
C ARG A 209 -11.15 -26.19 -1.21
N ASP A 210 -10.17 -26.17 -0.30
CA ASP A 210 -10.38 -26.23 1.15
C ASP A 210 -10.53 -24.84 1.80
N LEU A 211 -10.54 -23.76 0.99
CA LEU A 211 -10.81 -22.41 1.51
C LEU A 211 -12.25 -22.28 2.03
N PRO A 212 -12.46 -21.60 3.16
CA PRO A 212 -13.79 -21.25 3.67
C PRO A 212 -14.59 -20.42 2.65
N THR A 213 -15.92 -20.58 2.64
CA THR A 213 -16.80 -19.94 1.64
C THR A 213 -17.79 -18.93 2.23
N HIS A 214 -17.71 -18.63 3.53
CA HIS A 214 -18.57 -17.63 4.15
C HIS A 214 -18.13 -16.20 3.80
N GLN A 215 -19.03 -15.26 3.97
CA GLN A 215 -18.73 -13.83 3.83
C GLN A 215 -18.37 -13.23 5.19
N THR A 216 -17.42 -12.30 5.20
CA THR A 216 -17.03 -11.56 6.41
C THR A 216 -17.64 -10.17 6.40
N PRO A 217 -18.00 -9.61 7.57
CA PRO A 217 -18.41 -8.23 7.67
C PRO A 217 -17.27 -7.29 7.25
N ARG A 218 -17.61 -6.22 6.56
CA ARG A 218 -16.64 -5.16 6.28
C ARG A 218 -16.41 -4.29 7.51
N PRO A 219 -15.19 -3.74 7.72
CA PRO A 219 -14.91 -2.83 8.82
C PRO A 219 -15.73 -1.53 8.68
N ARG A 220 -15.82 -0.77 9.77
CA ARG A 220 -16.43 0.56 9.74
C ARG A 220 -15.67 1.50 8.82
N GLY A 221 -16.38 2.45 8.24
CA GLY A 221 -15.80 3.53 7.45
C GLY A 221 -14.75 4.31 8.23
N ALA A 222 -13.67 4.69 7.57
CA ALA A 222 -12.62 5.51 8.18
C ALA A 222 -13.10 6.96 8.32
N ALA A 223 -12.84 7.55 9.49
CA ALA A 223 -13.19 8.93 9.81
C ALA A 223 -11.91 9.73 10.12
N TYR A 224 -11.48 10.54 9.17
CA TYR A 224 -10.32 11.40 9.34
C TYR A 224 -10.58 12.47 10.43
N ALA A 225 -9.59 12.68 11.31
CA ALA A 225 -9.65 13.68 12.37
C ALA A 225 -8.60 14.79 12.25
N GLY A 226 -7.38 14.42 11.84
CA GLY A 226 -6.25 15.34 11.80
C GLY A 226 -5.64 15.65 13.18
N GLY A 227 -4.70 16.59 13.21
CA GLY A 227 -4.08 17.10 14.43
C GLY A 227 -2.57 17.09 14.43
N ASP A 228 -1.95 17.31 15.59
CA ASP A 228 -0.50 17.52 15.77
C ASP A 228 0.11 16.41 16.64
N LEU A 229 1.25 15.85 16.22
CA LEU A 229 2.06 14.92 17.00
C LEU A 229 3.53 15.19 16.77
N ARG A 230 4.27 15.54 17.84
CA ARG A 230 5.69 15.87 17.76
C ARG A 230 6.49 15.04 18.75
N THR A 231 7.45 14.29 18.23
CA THR A 231 8.33 13.44 19.03
C THR A 231 9.74 14.04 19.02
N THR A 232 10.18 14.63 20.14
CA THR A 232 11.54 15.13 20.27
C THR A 232 12.50 13.96 20.46
N ARG A 233 13.46 13.82 19.55
CA ARG A 233 14.57 12.87 19.63
C ARG A 233 15.88 13.58 19.28
N GLU A 234 16.99 13.10 19.82
CA GLU A 234 18.33 13.54 19.45
C GLU A 234 18.74 12.84 18.14
N LEU A 235 18.46 13.48 17.03
CA LEU A 235 18.74 13.02 15.67
C LEU A 235 19.44 14.14 14.88
N ASP A 236 20.25 13.77 13.89
CA ASP A 236 20.89 14.73 12.98
C ASP A 236 19.86 15.43 12.07
N GLN A 237 18.74 14.77 11.81
CA GLN A 237 17.65 15.29 10.97
C GLN A 237 16.32 15.27 11.70
N ALA A 238 15.48 16.25 11.36
CA ALA A 238 14.07 16.23 11.65
C ALA A 238 13.32 15.66 10.44
N HIS A 239 12.42 14.72 10.69
CA HIS A 239 11.51 14.19 9.70
C HIS A 239 10.10 14.71 9.98
N LEU A 240 9.38 15.12 8.96
CA LEU A 240 8.03 15.61 9.11
C LEU A 240 7.10 15.09 8.01
N VAL A 241 5.85 14.89 8.36
CA VAL A 241 4.75 14.67 7.42
C VAL A 241 3.65 15.67 7.72
N MET A 242 3.25 16.42 6.70
CA MET A 242 2.07 17.28 6.73
C MET A 242 1.06 16.71 5.73
N GLY A 243 -0.17 16.47 6.16
CA GLY A 243 -1.16 15.89 5.26
C GLY A 243 -2.59 16.34 5.56
N PHE A 244 -3.49 15.91 4.68
CA PHE A 244 -4.88 16.33 4.62
C PHE A 244 -5.77 15.12 4.31
N PRO A 245 -7.08 15.19 4.61
CA PRO A 245 -8.04 14.23 4.09
C PRO A 245 -8.07 14.30 2.56
N SER A 246 -8.21 13.17 1.92
CA SER A 246 -8.26 13.04 0.47
C SER A 246 -9.35 12.06 0.03
N VAL A 247 -9.40 11.80 -1.25
CA VAL A 247 -10.47 11.03 -1.88
C VAL A 247 -10.16 9.52 -1.90
N SER A 248 -11.23 8.71 -1.96
CA SER A 248 -11.13 7.27 -2.11
C SER A 248 -10.77 6.84 -3.55
N TYR A 249 -10.47 5.54 -3.75
CA TYR A 249 -10.26 4.96 -5.09
C TYR A 249 -11.44 5.16 -6.05
N HIS A 250 -12.67 5.25 -5.52
CA HIS A 250 -13.88 5.32 -6.32
C HIS A 250 -14.29 6.76 -6.68
N HIS A 251 -13.62 7.74 -6.10
CA HIS A 251 -13.98 9.13 -6.32
C HIS A 251 -13.66 9.58 -7.76
N PRO A 252 -14.53 10.39 -8.39
CA PRO A 252 -14.29 10.93 -9.74
C PRO A 252 -12.95 11.66 -9.86
N ASP A 253 -12.53 12.36 -8.82
CA ASP A 253 -11.30 13.15 -8.76
C ASP A 253 -10.03 12.36 -8.44
N HIS A 254 -10.11 11.04 -8.35
CA HIS A 254 -8.95 10.19 -8.03
C HIS A 254 -7.72 10.53 -8.89
N TYR A 255 -7.89 10.63 -10.21
CA TYR A 255 -6.77 10.94 -11.11
C TYR A 255 -6.31 12.39 -11.02
N ALA A 256 -7.19 13.34 -10.70
CA ALA A 256 -6.81 14.72 -10.42
C ALA A 256 -5.91 14.81 -9.18
N VAL A 257 -6.22 14.07 -8.12
CA VAL A 257 -5.37 13.96 -6.91
C VAL A 257 -4.01 13.33 -7.23
N MET A 258 -3.97 12.28 -8.03
CA MET A 258 -2.71 11.63 -8.44
C MET A 258 -1.81 12.59 -9.24
N ILE A 259 -2.39 13.37 -10.17
CA ILE A 259 -1.68 14.39 -10.94
C ILE A 259 -1.23 15.54 -10.02
N LEU A 260 -2.08 16.00 -9.11
CA LEU A 260 -1.73 17.00 -8.10
C LEU A 260 -0.50 16.58 -7.29
N SER A 261 -0.49 15.33 -6.81
CA SER A 261 0.65 14.78 -6.10
C SER A 261 1.91 14.76 -6.97
N THR A 262 1.81 14.28 -8.21
CA THR A 262 2.94 14.25 -9.14
C THR A 262 3.50 15.66 -9.42
N LEU A 263 2.63 16.65 -9.58
CA LEU A 263 3.02 18.04 -9.84
C LEU A 263 3.72 18.68 -8.65
N LEU A 264 3.23 18.43 -7.43
CA LEU A 264 3.78 19.02 -6.20
C LEU A 264 5.11 18.39 -5.81
N GLY A 265 5.22 17.07 -5.79
CA GLY A 265 6.38 16.38 -5.23
C GLY A 265 6.78 15.08 -5.92
N GLY A 266 6.29 14.80 -7.14
CA GLY A 266 6.51 13.53 -7.84
C GLY A 266 7.86 13.39 -8.56
N GLY A 267 8.76 14.36 -8.48
CA GLY A 267 10.07 14.27 -9.14
C GLY A 267 10.88 15.55 -9.05
N MET A 268 12.08 15.53 -9.64
CA MET A 268 13.04 16.66 -9.56
C MET A 268 12.51 17.98 -10.15
N SER A 269 11.56 17.94 -11.08
CA SER A 269 10.94 19.14 -11.67
C SER A 269 9.65 19.57 -10.97
N SER A 270 9.28 18.92 -9.87
CA SER A 270 8.12 19.27 -9.07
C SER A 270 8.32 20.57 -8.27
N ARG A 271 7.22 21.20 -7.88
CA ARG A 271 7.29 22.50 -7.19
C ARG A 271 8.06 22.45 -5.87
N LEU A 272 7.76 21.46 -5.03
CA LEU A 272 8.43 21.31 -3.74
C LEU A 272 9.93 21.04 -3.92
N PHE A 273 10.29 20.15 -4.84
CA PHE A 273 11.70 19.85 -5.09
C PHE A 273 12.46 21.08 -5.57
N GLN A 274 11.90 21.81 -6.54
CA GLN A 274 12.55 23.00 -7.10
C GLN A 274 12.67 24.14 -6.11
N GLU A 275 11.63 24.44 -5.32
CA GLU A 275 11.67 25.57 -4.39
C GLU A 275 12.44 25.23 -3.12
N ILE A 276 12.20 24.06 -2.52
CA ILE A 276 12.70 23.73 -1.19
C ILE A 276 14.10 23.16 -1.25
N ARG A 277 14.36 22.24 -2.19
CA ARG A 277 15.65 21.57 -2.31
C ARG A 277 16.63 22.34 -3.19
N GLU A 278 16.24 22.67 -4.44
CA GLU A 278 17.17 23.25 -5.42
C GLU A 278 17.45 24.72 -5.16
N ARG A 279 16.43 25.55 -4.88
CA ARG A 279 16.62 27.00 -4.70
C ARG A 279 17.07 27.36 -3.30
N ARG A 280 16.51 26.71 -2.27
CA ARG A 280 16.77 27.07 -0.86
C ARG A 280 17.71 26.12 -0.15
N GLY A 281 17.87 24.89 -0.61
CA GLY A 281 18.75 23.90 0.03
C GLY A 281 18.29 23.46 1.41
N LEU A 282 16.98 23.55 1.72
CA LEU A 282 16.46 23.29 3.06
C LEU A 282 16.37 21.79 3.39
N VAL A 283 16.33 20.91 2.38
CA VAL A 283 16.10 19.48 2.57
C VAL A 283 16.98 18.65 1.67
N TYR A 284 17.28 17.42 2.11
CA TYR A 284 17.79 16.38 1.21
C TYR A 284 16.67 15.66 0.47
N SER A 285 15.57 15.39 1.16
CA SER A 285 14.41 14.69 0.62
C SER A 285 13.14 15.48 0.85
N VAL A 286 12.33 15.65 -0.21
CA VAL A 286 10.98 16.19 -0.16
C VAL A 286 10.15 15.55 -1.27
N TYR A 287 8.95 15.10 -0.93
CA TYR A 287 8.00 14.57 -1.89
C TYR A 287 6.57 14.68 -1.38
N SER A 288 5.62 14.52 -2.28
CA SER A 288 4.21 14.36 -1.97
C SER A 288 3.74 12.96 -2.32
N PHE A 289 2.70 12.51 -1.65
CA PHE A 289 2.06 11.23 -1.89
C PHE A 289 0.54 11.35 -1.77
N ALA A 290 -0.16 10.46 -2.47
CA ALA A 290 -1.59 10.27 -2.34
C ALA A 290 -1.84 8.80 -2.00
N SER A 291 -2.54 8.55 -0.89
CA SER A 291 -2.89 7.22 -0.40
C SER A 291 -4.41 7.07 -0.39
N PRO A 292 -5.02 6.69 -1.52
CA PRO A 292 -6.45 6.42 -1.57
C PRO A 292 -6.74 5.05 -0.92
N PHE A 293 -7.86 4.99 -0.20
CA PHE A 293 -8.44 3.77 0.39
C PHE A 293 -9.82 3.51 -0.20
N SER A 294 -10.49 2.46 0.23
CA SER A 294 -11.80 2.07 -0.29
C SER A 294 -12.90 3.11 -0.04
N ASP A 295 -12.83 3.85 1.07
CA ASP A 295 -13.85 4.82 1.52
C ASP A 295 -13.29 6.17 1.96
N SER A 296 -11.97 6.34 1.95
CA SER A 296 -11.26 7.55 2.38
C SER A 296 -9.96 7.71 1.60
N GLY A 297 -9.16 8.69 1.95
CA GLY A 297 -7.82 8.87 1.42
C GLY A 297 -7.02 9.88 2.21
N LEU A 298 -5.72 9.86 1.99
CA LEU A 298 -4.77 10.84 2.52
C LEU A 298 -4.00 11.48 1.38
N PHE A 299 -3.74 12.77 1.50
CA PHE A 299 -2.76 13.50 0.71
C PHE A 299 -1.68 13.99 1.66
N GLY A 300 -0.42 13.68 1.39
CA GLY A 300 0.67 14.00 2.31
C GLY A 300 1.89 14.58 1.61
N LEU A 301 2.67 15.32 2.39
CA LEU A 301 3.96 15.89 2.05
C LEU A 301 4.97 15.41 3.10
N TYR A 302 6.03 14.79 2.66
CA TYR A 302 7.15 14.40 3.53
C TYR A 302 8.34 15.32 3.28
N ALA A 303 9.10 15.63 4.34
CA ALA A 303 10.40 16.26 4.24
C ALA A 303 11.34 15.82 5.36
N GLY A 304 12.62 15.63 5.00
CA GLY A 304 13.73 15.42 5.93
C GLY A 304 14.69 16.59 5.89
N THR A 305 14.98 17.23 7.04
CA THR A 305 15.72 18.50 7.13
C THR A 305 16.66 18.56 8.34
N GLY A 306 17.64 19.44 8.33
CA GLY A 306 18.46 19.76 9.49
C GLY A 306 17.71 20.59 10.53
N GLU A 307 18.24 20.66 11.77
CA GLU A 307 17.63 21.45 12.87
C GLU A 307 17.51 22.93 12.52
N ALA A 308 18.52 23.50 11.86
CA ALA A 308 18.59 24.94 11.55
C ALA A 308 17.48 25.36 10.56
N GLU A 309 17.08 24.47 9.65
CA GLU A 309 16.14 24.73 8.57
C GLU A 309 14.68 24.51 8.98
N THR A 310 14.43 23.88 10.14
CA THR A 310 13.07 23.48 10.58
C THR A 310 12.08 24.64 10.68
N ALA A 311 12.54 25.83 11.08
CA ALA A 311 11.69 27.01 11.21
C ALA A 311 11.25 27.60 9.86
N GLU A 312 12.06 27.46 8.81
CA GLU A 312 11.77 27.98 7.46
C GLU A 312 11.01 26.98 6.61
N LEU A 313 11.27 25.69 6.75
CA LEU A 313 10.76 24.64 5.87
C LEU A 313 9.24 24.59 5.80
N VAL A 314 8.56 24.51 6.94
CA VAL A 314 7.08 24.36 6.97
C VAL A 314 6.38 25.58 6.37
N PRO A 315 6.75 26.84 6.71
CA PRO A 315 6.22 28.01 6.00
C PRO A 315 6.37 27.98 4.48
N VAL A 316 7.55 27.55 3.98
CA VAL A 316 7.80 27.47 2.53
C VAL A 316 6.96 26.36 1.88
N MET A 317 6.81 25.21 2.55
CA MET A 317 5.91 24.15 2.08
C MET A 317 4.48 24.67 1.90
N ILE A 318 3.95 25.39 2.90
CA ILE A 318 2.59 25.95 2.84
C ILE A 318 2.47 26.99 1.73
N ASP A 319 3.48 27.85 1.55
CA ASP A 319 3.47 28.85 0.48
C ASP A 319 3.40 28.21 -0.92
N GLU A 320 4.05 27.04 -1.13
CA GLU A 320 3.94 26.32 -2.39
C GLU A 320 2.53 25.73 -2.60
N LEU A 321 1.87 25.23 -1.56
CA LEU A 321 0.48 24.79 -1.64
C LEU A 321 -0.45 25.94 -2.03
N LYS A 322 -0.22 27.14 -1.49
CA LYS A 322 -1.00 28.34 -1.82
C LYS A 322 -0.74 28.83 -3.24
N ARG A 323 0.53 28.94 -3.65
CA ARG A 323 0.89 29.31 -5.03
C ARG A 323 0.27 28.37 -6.07
N LEU A 324 0.13 27.09 -5.75
CA LEU A 324 -0.55 26.18 -6.66
C LEU A 324 -2.01 26.57 -6.86
N GLN A 325 -2.70 27.02 -5.82
CA GLN A 325 -4.10 27.42 -5.91
C GLN A 325 -4.32 28.68 -6.77
N ASP A 326 -3.29 29.49 -6.98
CA ASP A 326 -3.31 30.67 -7.86
C ASP A 326 -3.17 30.31 -9.34
N GLY A 327 -2.73 29.10 -9.66
CA GLY A 327 -2.61 28.60 -11.02
C GLY A 327 -1.44 27.65 -11.24
N LEU A 328 -1.47 26.99 -12.37
CA LEU A 328 -0.39 26.13 -12.87
C LEU A 328 -0.17 26.38 -14.37
N THR A 329 1.03 26.07 -14.85
CA THR A 329 1.34 26.22 -16.27
C THR A 329 0.90 25.00 -17.07
N VAL A 330 0.67 25.19 -18.37
CA VAL A 330 0.34 24.10 -19.31
C VAL A 330 1.44 23.05 -19.31
N GLU A 331 2.69 23.48 -19.19
CA GLU A 331 3.88 22.62 -19.15
C GLU A 331 3.91 21.78 -17.88
N GLU A 332 3.55 22.32 -16.70
CA GLU A 332 3.48 21.57 -15.44
C GLU A 332 2.43 20.47 -15.54
N LEU A 333 1.22 20.78 -16.01
CA LEU A 333 0.15 19.80 -16.18
C LEU A 333 0.53 18.72 -17.19
N SER A 334 1.08 19.11 -18.34
CA SER A 334 1.51 18.19 -19.39
C SER A 334 2.59 17.22 -18.89
N ARG A 335 3.57 17.74 -18.15
CA ARG A 335 4.64 16.93 -17.56
C ARG A 335 4.13 15.96 -16.51
N ALA A 336 3.26 16.39 -15.59
CA ALA A 336 2.69 15.54 -14.55
C ALA A 336 1.84 14.40 -15.16
N ARG A 337 1.02 14.69 -16.17
CA ARG A 337 0.29 13.66 -16.94
C ARG A 337 1.24 12.67 -17.64
N ALA A 338 2.29 13.18 -18.28
CA ALA A 338 3.26 12.34 -18.96
C ALA A 338 3.98 11.39 -17.98
N GLN A 339 4.40 11.88 -16.81
CA GLN A 339 5.02 11.08 -15.76
C GLN A 339 4.09 9.99 -15.24
N LEU A 340 2.84 10.32 -14.92
CA LEU A 340 1.86 9.36 -14.43
C LEU A 340 1.55 8.27 -15.46
N LYS A 341 1.34 8.67 -16.74
CA LYS A 341 1.12 7.71 -17.85
C LYS A 341 2.33 6.81 -18.10
N SER A 342 3.52 7.40 -18.13
CA SER A 342 4.76 6.62 -18.36
C SER A 342 5.00 5.62 -17.24
N SER A 343 4.82 6.01 -15.99
CA SER A 343 4.93 5.11 -14.83
C SER A 343 3.93 3.96 -14.94
N LEU A 344 2.67 4.25 -15.26
CA LEU A 344 1.65 3.22 -15.51
C LEU A 344 2.09 2.27 -16.63
N LEU A 345 2.43 2.79 -17.81
CA LEU A 345 2.74 1.95 -18.97
C LEU A 345 4.00 1.10 -18.75
N MET A 346 5.05 1.65 -18.15
CA MET A 346 6.27 0.88 -17.82
C MET A 346 5.99 -0.22 -16.79
N SER A 347 5.07 -0.01 -15.84
CA SER A 347 4.71 -1.05 -14.87
C SER A 347 4.04 -2.28 -15.50
N LEU A 348 3.40 -2.12 -16.69
CA LEU A 348 2.76 -3.21 -17.42
C LEU A 348 3.75 -4.19 -18.07
N GLU A 349 5.04 -3.83 -18.16
CA GLU A 349 6.07 -4.70 -18.72
C GLU A 349 6.53 -5.78 -17.73
N SER A 350 6.22 -5.62 -16.45
CA SER A 350 6.53 -6.58 -15.37
C SER A 350 5.36 -7.53 -15.12
N THR A 351 5.62 -8.84 -15.18
CA THR A 351 4.61 -9.86 -14.83
C THR A 351 4.10 -9.71 -13.40
N GLY A 352 4.98 -9.36 -12.44
CA GLY A 352 4.61 -9.13 -11.04
C GLY A 352 3.69 -7.94 -10.86
N SER A 353 4.09 -6.76 -11.39
CA SER A 353 3.27 -5.55 -11.31
C SER A 353 1.93 -5.73 -12.02
N ARG A 354 1.92 -6.49 -13.13
CA ARG A 354 0.70 -6.77 -13.86
C ARG A 354 -0.23 -7.69 -13.09
N CYS A 355 0.31 -8.74 -12.47
CA CYS A 355 -0.43 -9.65 -11.61
C CYS A 355 -1.12 -8.91 -10.45
N GLU A 356 -0.36 -8.09 -9.72
CA GLU A 356 -0.90 -7.27 -8.62
C GLU A 356 -1.96 -6.27 -9.09
N GLN A 357 -1.72 -5.59 -10.22
CA GLN A 357 -2.67 -4.64 -10.78
C GLN A 357 -4.00 -5.30 -11.15
N LEU A 358 -3.97 -6.50 -11.73
CA LEU A 358 -5.18 -7.26 -12.07
C LEU A 358 -5.99 -7.62 -10.82
N ALA A 359 -5.34 -8.13 -9.77
CA ALA A 359 -5.99 -8.43 -8.51
C ALA A 359 -6.63 -7.18 -7.90
N ARG A 360 -5.88 -6.08 -7.83
CA ARG A 360 -6.37 -4.80 -7.32
C ARG A 360 -7.57 -4.27 -8.11
N GLN A 361 -7.58 -4.41 -9.43
CA GLN A 361 -8.71 -3.99 -10.27
C GLN A 361 -9.98 -4.79 -9.95
N ILE A 362 -9.88 -6.10 -9.73
CA ILE A 362 -11.01 -6.92 -9.28
C ILE A 362 -11.47 -6.49 -7.88
N GLN A 363 -10.56 -6.31 -6.95
CA GLN A 363 -10.88 -5.92 -5.57
C GLN A 363 -11.56 -4.55 -5.48
N ILE A 364 -11.09 -3.58 -6.27
CA ILE A 364 -11.60 -2.20 -6.24
C ILE A 364 -12.83 -2.05 -7.15
N HIS A 365 -12.78 -2.56 -8.37
CA HIS A 365 -13.77 -2.25 -9.41
C HIS A 365 -14.67 -3.44 -9.76
N GLY A 366 -14.42 -4.64 -9.25
CA GLY A 366 -15.13 -5.87 -9.62
C GLY A 366 -14.92 -6.31 -11.09
N ARG A 367 -14.00 -5.64 -11.81
CA ARG A 367 -13.72 -5.92 -13.22
C ARG A 367 -12.30 -5.53 -13.59
N PRO A 368 -11.72 -6.10 -14.65
CA PRO A 368 -10.52 -5.56 -15.25
C PRO A 368 -10.77 -4.15 -15.83
N VAL A 369 -9.78 -3.27 -15.70
CA VAL A 369 -9.84 -1.90 -16.22
C VAL A 369 -8.88 -1.79 -17.40
N PRO A 370 -9.38 -1.54 -18.63
CA PRO A 370 -8.53 -1.37 -19.79
C PRO A 370 -7.54 -0.21 -19.59
N VAL A 371 -6.30 -0.39 -20.03
CA VAL A 371 -5.26 0.65 -19.93
C VAL A 371 -5.70 1.94 -20.63
N THR A 372 -6.40 1.81 -21.76
CA THR A 372 -6.97 2.96 -22.51
C THR A 372 -7.99 3.75 -21.69
N GLU A 373 -8.77 3.09 -20.82
CA GLU A 373 -9.70 3.76 -19.88
C GLU A 373 -8.92 4.59 -18.87
N THR A 374 -7.90 4.00 -18.24
CA THR A 374 -7.05 4.71 -17.26
C THR A 374 -6.30 5.89 -17.90
N VAL A 375 -5.68 5.68 -19.06
CA VAL A 375 -4.99 6.72 -19.81
C VAL A 375 -5.95 7.83 -20.20
N GLY A 376 -7.16 7.49 -20.67
CA GLY A 376 -8.19 8.46 -21.03
C GLY A 376 -8.64 9.32 -19.84
N LYS A 377 -8.76 8.72 -18.64
CA LYS A 377 -9.08 9.45 -17.40
C LYS A 377 -7.95 10.40 -17.00
N ILE A 378 -6.68 9.98 -17.12
CA ILE A 378 -5.52 10.84 -16.86
C ILE A 378 -5.48 12.02 -17.85
N ASP A 379 -5.71 11.77 -19.14
CA ASP A 379 -5.69 12.80 -20.19
C ASP A 379 -6.86 13.78 -20.06
N ALA A 380 -7.99 13.35 -19.52
CA ALA A 380 -9.18 14.18 -19.34
C ALA A 380 -9.07 15.18 -18.17
N VAL A 381 -8.16 14.97 -17.20
CA VAL A 381 -8.03 15.91 -16.06
C VAL A 381 -7.61 17.30 -16.56
N THR A 382 -8.34 18.31 -16.19
CA THR A 382 -8.08 19.71 -16.58
C THR A 382 -7.30 20.48 -15.50
N GLU A 383 -6.80 21.68 -15.84
CA GLU A 383 -6.25 22.60 -14.85
C GLU A 383 -7.29 22.96 -13.78
N GLU A 384 -8.53 23.22 -14.20
CA GLU A 384 -9.64 23.54 -13.30
C GLU A 384 -9.88 22.43 -12.27
N ASP A 385 -9.82 21.16 -12.69
CA ASP A 385 -9.93 20.01 -11.79
C ASP A 385 -8.81 19.99 -10.74
N ILE A 386 -7.56 20.23 -11.16
CA ILE A 386 -6.42 20.27 -10.25
C ILE A 386 -6.57 21.41 -9.22
N LEU A 387 -6.92 22.61 -9.68
CA LEU A 387 -7.06 23.77 -8.80
C LEU A 387 -8.24 23.61 -7.82
N ARG A 388 -9.35 23.04 -8.29
CA ARG A 388 -10.51 22.73 -7.45
C ARG A 388 -10.15 21.72 -6.36
N VAL A 389 -9.57 20.59 -6.75
CA VAL A 389 -9.16 19.53 -5.84
C VAL A 389 -8.10 20.02 -4.84
N ALA A 390 -7.15 20.82 -5.27
CA ALA A 390 -6.15 21.44 -4.39
C ALA A 390 -6.81 22.32 -3.32
N ARG A 391 -7.77 23.18 -3.70
CA ARG A 391 -8.51 24.02 -2.74
C ARG A 391 -9.32 23.17 -1.76
N GLU A 392 -10.00 22.14 -2.23
CA GLU A 392 -10.79 21.25 -1.38
C GLU A 392 -9.92 20.49 -0.37
N ILE A 393 -8.80 19.92 -0.82
CA ILE A 393 -7.88 19.16 0.05
C ILE A 393 -7.21 20.08 1.08
N PHE A 394 -6.65 21.22 0.64
CA PHE A 394 -5.87 22.08 1.54
C PHE A 394 -6.75 22.95 2.47
N ALA A 395 -8.06 23.03 2.22
CA ALA A 395 -9.03 23.57 3.17
C ALA A 395 -9.39 22.60 4.29
N GLY A 396 -9.02 21.32 4.17
CA GLY A 396 -9.27 20.29 5.19
C GLY A 396 -8.40 20.52 6.43
N THR A 397 -8.83 19.95 7.57
CA THR A 397 -8.04 19.97 8.79
C THR A 397 -6.69 19.27 8.56
N PRO A 398 -5.55 19.92 8.77
CA PRO A 398 -4.26 19.27 8.54
C PRO A 398 -3.92 18.24 9.64
N THR A 399 -3.17 17.22 9.26
CA THR A 399 -2.39 16.38 10.17
C THR A 399 -0.94 16.79 10.05
N PHE A 400 -0.29 17.08 11.16
CA PHE A 400 1.13 17.38 11.21
C PHE A 400 1.84 16.45 12.18
N THR A 401 2.81 15.71 11.69
CA THR A 401 3.66 14.86 12.54
C THR A 401 5.12 15.18 12.28
N ALA A 402 5.93 15.17 13.36
CA ALA A 402 7.34 15.45 13.27
C ALA A 402 8.13 14.65 14.31
N ILE A 403 9.32 14.19 13.94
CA ILE A 403 10.25 13.48 14.82
C ILE A 403 11.67 14.01 14.65
N GLY A 404 12.40 14.18 15.74
CA GLY A 404 13.77 14.70 15.77
C GLY A 404 13.89 16.04 16.48
N PRO A 405 14.76 16.97 16.04
CA PRO A 405 14.93 18.32 16.59
C PRO A 405 13.77 19.24 16.16
N VAL A 406 12.59 19.07 16.76
CA VAL A 406 11.33 19.71 16.34
C VAL A 406 10.99 21.03 17.03
N LYS A 407 11.85 21.54 17.93
CA LYS A 407 11.57 22.71 18.80
C LYS A 407 11.28 24.00 18.05
N ASN A 408 11.93 24.22 16.93
CA ASN A 408 11.85 25.46 16.16
C ASN A 408 10.75 25.41 15.06
N MET A 409 10.02 24.32 14.95
CA MET A 409 8.92 24.19 13.98
C MET A 409 7.73 25.07 14.40
N PRO A 410 7.01 25.68 13.43
CA PRO A 410 5.79 26.44 13.70
C PRO A 410 4.76 25.61 14.49
N THR A 411 3.99 26.28 15.35
CA THR A 411 2.88 25.61 16.08
C THR A 411 1.78 25.18 15.12
N MET A 412 0.89 24.30 15.56
CA MET A 412 -0.28 23.90 14.75
C MET A 412 -1.18 25.10 14.43
N ASP A 413 -1.32 26.04 15.36
CA ASP A 413 -2.07 27.28 15.15
C ASP A 413 -1.44 28.15 14.05
N ASP A 414 -0.11 28.28 14.06
CA ASP A 414 0.63 29.00 12.99
C ASP A 414 0.45 28.32 11.63
N ILE A 415 0.54 26.99 11.57
CA ILE A 415 0.32 26.18 10.36
C ILE A 415 -1.09 26.43 9.84
N THR A 416 -2.11 26.29 10.69
CA THR A 416 -3.52 26.47 10.32
C THR A 416 -3.81 27.90 9.89
N ALA A 417 -3.29 28.90 10.63
CA ALA A 417 -3.46 30.31 10.27
C ALA A 417 -2.83 30.63 8.91
N ARG A 418 -1.63 30.07 8.61
CA ARG A 418 -0.94 30.29 7.33
C ARG A 418 -1.64 29.62 6.16
N LEU A 419 -2.22 28.42 6.36
CA LEU A 419 -3.04 27.74 5.34
C LEU A 419 -4.32 28.53 5.02
N ALA A 420 -4.94 29.16 6.02
CA ALA A 420 -6.17 29.91 5.88
C ALA A 420 -5.98 31.34 5.31
N ALA A 421 -4.79 31.94 5.44
CA ALA A 421 -4.48 33.29 4.98
C ALA A 421 -4.25 33.39 3.47
#